data_0f1541227eaf7df995a63d0f1c56880e
#
_entry.id   0f1541227eaf7df995a63d0f1c56880e
#
_cell.length_a   1.000
_cell.length_b   1.000
_cell.length_c   1.000
_cell.angle_alpha   90.00
_cell.angle_beta   90.00
_cell.angle_gamma   90.00
#
_symmetry.space_group_name_H-M   'P 1'
#
loop_
_entity.id
_entity.type
_entity.pdbx_description
1 polymer ?
#
loop_
_entity_poly.entity_id
_entity_poly.type
_entity_poly.pdbx_seq_one_letter_code
_entity_poly.pdbx_strand_id
1 'polypeptide(L)'
;MFKRLKISDWRQFSNVDISFHPHLTVLTGANGAGKTTILNLLSQSTGWNPQFVSSYEKDKAGISKYFNSLKNIGKRFFIKVSNTPNAVENKLGELEFSDGTIADLILPQNVSSGTYSITTKGGKKEKGVYISSHRPSFPYRAVKIL
;
A
#
# COMPACT_ATOMS: atom_id res chain seq x y z
N MET A 1 12.34 -3.41 -13.36
CA MET A 1 11.75 -2.05 -13.45
C MET A 1 10.24 -2.17 -13.39
N PHE A 2 9.55 -1.21 -12.76
CA PHE A 2 8.09 -1.17 -12.72
C PHE A 2 7.52 -0.87 -14.11
N LYS A 3 6.47 -1.58 -14.49
CA LYS A 3 5.76 -1.40 -15.75
C LYS A 3 4.35 -0.85 -15.53
N ARG A 4 3.60 -1.42 -14.60
CA ARG A 4 2.20 -1.03 -14.34
C ARG A 4 1.81 -1.30 -12.89
N LEU A 5 1.02 -0.41 -12.30
CA LEU A 5 0.42 -0.58 -10.98
C LEU A 5 -1.10 -0.50 -11.12
N LYS A 6 -1.79 -1.51 -10.61
CA LYS A 6 -3.25 -1.53 -10.46
C LYS A 6 -3.62 -1.60 -8.99
N ILE A 7 -4.58 -0.79 -8.57
CA ILE A 7 -5.14 -0.79 -7.21
C ILE A 7 -6.66 -0.69 -7.30
N SER A 8 -7.36 -1.47 -6.51
CA SER A 8 -8.82 -1.45 -6.44
C SER A 8 -9.30 -1.30 -5.00
N ASP A 9 -10.29 -0.42 -4.79
CA ASP A 9 -11.05 -0.25 -3.54
C ASP A 9 -10.22 -0.15 -2.26
N TRP A 10 -9.12 0.60 -2.30
CA TRP A 10 -8.26 0.79 -1.15
C TRP A 10 -8.05 2.26 -0.80
N ARG A 11 -8.30 2.64 0.45
CA ARG A 11 -8.20 4.02 0.96
C ARG A 11 -9.03 4.97 0.08
N GLN A 12 -8.41 6.06 -0.43
CA GLN A 12 -9.06 7.00 -1.35
C GLN A 12 -9.16 6.49 -2.79
N PHE A 13 -8.53 5.38 -3.11
CA PHE A 13 -8.53 4.82 -4.46
C PHE A 13 -9.73 3.92 -4.71
N SER A 14 -10.53 4.22 -5.74
CA SER A 14 -11.58 3.32 -6.22
C SER A 14 -11.02 2.35 -7.25
N ASN A 15 -10.32 2.91 -8.23
CA ASN A 15 -9.62 2.17 -9.26
C ASN A 15 -8.46 3.02 -9.74
N VAL A 16 -7.24 2.51 -9.63
CA VAL A 16 -6.01 3.13 -10.10
C VAL A 16 -5.36 2.19 -11.07
N ASP A 17 -4.96 2.72 -12.21
CA ASP A 17 -4.24 2.00 -13.25
C ASP A 17 -3.17 2.94 -13.81
N ILE A 18 -1.91 2.72 -13.42
CA ILE A 18 -0.78 3.57 -13.78
C ILE A 18 0.22 2.75 -14.58
N SER A 19 0.49 3.18 -15.80
CA SER A 19 1.63 2.68 -16.58
C SER A 19 2.86 3.56 -16.33
N PHE A 20 3.99 2.94 -16.04
CA PHE A 20 5.24 3.63 -15.75
C PHE A 20 6.09 3.75 -17.02
N HIS A 21 6.60 4.96 -17.25
CA HIS A 21 7.57 5.19 -18.31
C HIS A 21 8.95 4.64 -17.89
N PRO A 22 9.73 4.04 -18.82
CA PRO A 22 11.02 3.41 -18.47
C PRO A 22 12.05 4.35 -17.83
N HIS A 23 11.99 5.64 -18.12
CA HIS A 23 13.00 6.59 -17.62
C HIS A 23 12.45 7.55 -16.56
N LEU A 24 11.23 8.06 -16.73
CA LEU A 24 10.66 9.05 -15.83
C LEU A 24 9.14 8.96 -15.78
N THR A 25 8.59 8.85 -14.59
CA THR A 25 7.15 9.01 -14.35
C THR A 25 6.94 10.08 -13.29
N VAL A 26 6.10 11.06 -13.57
CA VAL A 26 5.77 12.16 -12.67
C VAL A 26 4.34 12.00 -12.16
N LEU A 27 4.17 11.94 -10.84
CA LEU A 27 2.85 11.91 -10.20
C LEU A 27 2.49 13.32 -9.74
N THR A 28 1.46 13.92 -10.34
CA THR A 28 0.95 15.25 -9.99
C THR A 28 -0.46 15.16 -9.42
N GLY A 29 -0.92 16.21 -8.79
CA GLY A 29 -2.27 16.29 -8.23
C GLY A 29 -2.32 17.06 -6.91
N ALA A 30 -3.52 17.33 -6.42
CA ALA A 30 -3.79 18.04 -5.18
C ALA A 30 -3.18 17.34 -3.95
N ASN A 31 -3.03 18.09 -2.85
CA ASN A 31 -2.66 17.49 -1.57
C ASN A 31 -3.74 16.48 -1.13
N GLY A 32 -3.31 15.36 -0.60
CA GLY A 32 -4.23 14.27 -0.23
C GLY A 32 -4.64 13.34 -1.37
N ALA A 33 -4.28 13.61 -2.65
CA ALA A 33 -4.62 12.76 -3.79
C ALA A 33 -3.99 11.34 -3.75
N GLY A 34 -3.10 11.06 -2.81
CA GLY A 34 -2.52 9.72 -2.62
C GLY A 34 -1.17 9.51 -3.31
N LYS A 35 -0.52 10.56 -3.82
CA LYS A 35 0.81 10.45 -4.47
C LYS A 35 1.83 9.73 -3.59
N THR A 36 1.98 10.18 -2.35
CA THR A 36 2.89 9.55 -1.37
C THR A 36 2.48 8.11 -1.05
N THR A 37 1.19 7.81 -1.03
CA THR A 37 0.68 6.45 -0.81
C THR A 37 1.12 5.51 -1.93
N ILE A 38 1.05 5.96 -3.19
CA ILE A 38 1.53 5.20 -4.35
C ILE A 38 3.05 5.01 -4.28
N LEU A 39 3.82 6.06 -3.97
CA LEU A 39 5.26 5.95 -3.81
C LEU A 39 5.66 4.98 -2.69
N ASN A 40 4.93 5.00 -1.58
CA ASN A 40 5.13 4.06 -0.48
C ASN A 40 4.83 2.60 -0.89
N LEU A 41 3.83 2.35 -1.73
CA LEU A 41 3.58 1.03 -2.28
C LEU A 41 4.73 0.53 -3.15
N LEU A 42 5.23 1.38 -4.05
CA LEU A 42 6.35 1.05 -4.93
C LEU A 42 7.63 0.80 -4.13
N SER A 43 7.88 1.58 -3.08
CA SER A 43 9.09 1.46 -2.26
C SER A 43 9.21 0.12 -1.54
N GLN A 44 8.11 -0.58 -1.29
CA GLN A 44 8.14 -1.93 -0.71
C GLN A 44 8.93 -2.92 -1.59
N SER A 45 8.79 -2.80 -2.91
CA SER A 45 9.54 -3.64 -3.86
C SER A 45 11.04 -3.32 -3.91
N THR A 46 11.47 -2.20 -3.33
CA THR A 46 12.89 -1.80 -3.21
C THR A 46 13.50 -2.12 -1.84
N GLY A 47 12.78 -2.85 -1.00
CA GLY A 47 13.25 -3.23 0.34
C GLY A 47 12.87 -2.26 1.46
N TRP A 48 12.19 -1.15 1.15
CA TRP A 48 11.56 -0.31 2.16
C TRP A 48 10.19 -0.87 2.53
N ASN A 49 9.87 -0.86 3.82
CA ASN A 49 8.58 -1.32 4.32
C ASN A 49 7.85 -0.20 5.08
N PRO A 50 7.34 0.83 4.37
CA PRO A 50 6.60 1.90 5.00
C PRO A 50 5.32 1.36 5.61
N GLN A 51 5.00 1.84 6.80
CA GLN A 51 3.75 1.51 7.45
C GLN A 51 2.65 2.47 7.02
N PHE A 52 1.46 1.93 6.83
CA PHE A 52 0.26 2.70 6.53
C PHE A 52 -0.55 2.90 7.81
N VAL A 53 -1.05 4.11 8.00
CA VAL A 53 -1.92 4.42 9.14
C VAL A 53 -3.26 3.73 8.92
N SER A 54 -3.74 3.00 9.93
CA SER A 54 -5.07 2.41 9.94
C SER A 54 -6.11 3.46 10.30
N SER A 55 -7.33 3.28 9.81
CA SER A 55 -8.49 3.99 10.34
C SER A 55 -8.99 3.28 11.57
N TYR A 56 -9.56 4.01 12.51
CA TYR A 56 -10.18 3.40 13.70
C TYR A 56 -11.57 3.96 13.93
N GLU A 57 -12.40 3.17 14.54
CA GLU A 57 -13.73 3.53 15.01
C GLU A 57 -13.89 3.03 16.45
N LYS A 58 -14.55 3.81 17.29
CA LYS A 58 -14.91 3.37 18.63
C LYS A 58 -16.32 2.79 18.59
N ASP A 59 -16.48 1.60 19.13
CA ASP A 59 -17.81 1.03 19.32
C ASP A 59 -18.54 1.70 20.50
N LYS A 60 -19.80 1.30 20.72
CA LYS A 60 -20.62 1.85 21.82
C LYS A 60 -20.03 1.57 23.21
N ALA A 61 -19.16 0.58 23.34
CA ALA A 61 -18.44 0.26 24.56
C ALA A 61 -17.11 1.00 24.71
N GLY A 62 -16.76 1.89 23.74
CA GLY A 62 -15.52 2.66 23.75
C GLY A 62 -14.30 1.89 23.25
N ILE A 63 -14.48 0.66 22.77
CA ILE A 63 -13.41 -0.18 22.27
C ILE A 63 -13.02 0.26 20.85
N SER A 64 -11.74 0.56 20.64
CA SER A 64 -11.22 0.95 19.33
C SER A 64 -11.09 -0.25 18.40
N LYS A 65 -11.70 -0.17 17.23
CA LYS A 65 -11.53 -1.15 16.13
C LYS A 65 -10.73 -0.51 15.00
N TYR A 66 -9.72 -1.19 14.51
CA TYR A 66 -8.82 -0.70 13.48
C TYR A 66 -9.16 -1.32 12.12
N PHE A 67 -9.02 -0.52 11.06
CA PHE A 67 -9.35 -0.90 9.69
C PHE A 67 -8.21 -0.53 8.74
N ASN A 68 -7.94 -1.40 7.78
CA ASN A 68 -6.96 -1.16 6.73
C ASN A 68 -7.50 -0.35 5.54
N SER A 69 -8.82 -0.09 5.49
CA SER A 69 -9.46 0.68 4.42
C SER A 69 -10.70 1.41 4.92
N LEU A 70 -10.86 2.67 4.52
CA LEU A 70 -12.05 3.47 4.82
C LEU A 70 -13.28 3.04 4.03
N LYS A 71 -13.11 2.54 2.79
CA LYS A 71 -14.23 2.20 1.90
C LYS A 71 -15.04 0.99 2.33
N ASN A 72 -14.48 0.14 3.17
CA ASN A 72 -15.15 -1.09 3.61
C ASN A 72 -16.01 -0.93 4.87
N ILE A 73 -16.11 0.28 5.44
CA ILE A 73 -16.92 0.50 6.64
C ILE A 73 -18.39 0.18 6.36
N GLY A 74 -18.94 0.64 5.23
CA GLY A 74 -20.34 0.36 4.87
C GLY A 74 -20.61 -1.10 4.44
N LYS A 75 -19.65 -1.76 3.81
CA LYS A 75 -19.81 -3.14 3.33
C LYS A 75 -19.60 -4.19 4.44
N ARG A 76 -18.90 -3.85 5.52
CA ARG A 76 -18.62 -4.76 6.64
C ARG A 76 -19.83 -5.15 7.47
N PHE A 77 -20.89 -4.36 7.47
CA PHE A 77 -22.13 -4.74 8.12
C PHE A 77 -22.82 -5.96 7.49
N PHE A 78 -22.46 -6.32 6.26
CA PHE A 78 -23.08 -7.43 5.50
C PHE A 78 -22.15 -8.63 5.25
N ILE A 79 -20.86 -8.53 5.55
CA ILE A 79 -19.97 -9.68 5.43
C ILE A 79 -19.96 -10.41 6.76
N LYS A 80 -20.87 -11.37 6.89
CA LYS A 80 -20.72 -12.47 7.85
C LYS A 80 -19.33 -13.06 7.61
N VAL A 81 -18.45 -12.99 8.61
CA VAL A 81 -17.17 -13.71 8.60
C VAL A 81 -17.53 -15.19 8.50
N SER A 82 -17.56 -15.70 7.30
CA SER A 82 -17.59 -17.15 7.10
C SER A 82 -16.20 -17.67 7.52
N ASN A 83 -16.15 -18.43 8.59
CA ASN A 83 -15.00 -19.20 9.01
C ASN A 83 -14.74 -20.33 8.00
N THR A 84 -14.42 -19.97 6.77
CA THR A 84 -13.98 -20.93 5.76
C THR A 84 -12.47 -20.98 5.78
N PRO A 85 -11.85 -22.19 5.84
CA PRO A 85 -10.40 -22.35 5.90
C PRO A 85 -9.65 -21.90 4.65
N ASN A 86 -10.35 -21.47 3.59
CA ASN A 86 -9.79 -20.81 2.41
C ASN A 86 -10.03 -19.30 2.56
N ALA A 87 -9.21 -18.64 3.39
CA ALA A 87 -9.22 -17.20 3.51
C ALA A 87 -8.92 -16.58 2.14
N VAL A 88 -9.93 -15.94 1.54
CA VAL A 88 -9.74 -15.11 0.36
C VAL A 88 -8.73 -14.04 0.74
N GLU A 89 -7.53 -14.11 0.18
CA GLU A 89 -6.49 -13.10 0.39
C GLU A 89 -7.08 -11.74 0.02
N ASN A 90 -6.96 -10.75 0.90
CA ASN A 90 -7.42 -9.39 0.66
C ASN A 90 -6.47 -8.68 -0.33
N LYS A 91 -6.51 -9.10 -1.59
CA LYS A 91 -5.72 -8.51 -2.66
C LYS A 91 -6.23 -7.09 -2.93
N LEU A 92 -5.38 -6.10 -2.77
CA LEU A 92 -5.69 -4.70 -3.08
C LEU A 92 -5.32 -4.33 -4.51
N GLY A 93 -4.39 -5.07 -5.13
CA GLY A 93 -3.92 -4.75 -6.47
C GLY A 93 -2.74 -5.58 -6.92
N GLU A 94 -2.14 -5.16 -8.01
CA GLU A 94 -1.03 -5.82 -8.68
C GLU A 94 0.03 -4.82 -9.09
N LEU A 95 1.29 -5.24 -9.02
CA LEU A 95 2.43 -4.53 -9.54
C LEU A 95 3.12 -5.38 -10.61
N GLU A 96 3.06 -4.94 -11.86
CA GLU A 96 3.71 -5.59 -13.01
C GLU A 96 5.09 -5.00 -13.24
N PHE A 97 6.07 -5.86 -13.51
CA PHE A 97 7.44 -5.51 -13.84
C PHE A 97 7.71 -5.64 -15.35
N SER A 98 8.77 -4.99 -15.83
CA SER A 98 9.15 -4.97 -17.26
C SER A 98 9.53 -6.34 -17.82
N ASP A 99 9.87 -7.32 -16.97
CA ASP A 99 10.15 -8.70 -17.36
C ASP A 99 8.89 -9.59 -17.38
N GLY A 100 7.71 -9.02 -17.20
CA GLY A 100 6.45 -9.74 -17.15
C GLY A 100 6.10 -10.34 -15.77
N THR A 101 6.98 -10.22 -14.78
CA THR A 101 6.69 -10.69 -13.42
C THR A 101 5.58 -9.84 -12.80
N ILE A 102 4.68 -10.47 -12.06
CA ILE A 102 3.59 -9.80 -11.34
C ILE A 102 3.74 -10.06 -9.84
N ALA A 103 3.61 -9.01 -9.06
CA ALA A 103 3.52 -9.06 -7.61
C ALA A 103 2.12 -8.68 -7.15
N ASP A 104 1.50 -9.53 -6.35
CA ASP A 104 0.22 -9.24 -5.70
C ASP A 104 0.45 -8.42 -4.45
N LEU A 105 -0.33 -7.36 -4.30
CA LEU A 105 -0.33 -6.50 -3.12
C LEU A 105 -1.47 -6.97 -2.19
N ILE A 106 -1.11 -7.45 -1.01
CA ILE A 106 -2.02 -8.11 -0.09
C ILE A 106 -2.18 -7.28 1.19
N LEU A 107 -3.42 -6.97 1.54
CA LEU A 107 -3.77 -6.33 2.81
C LEU A 107 -3.77 -7.36 3.95
N PRO A 108 -3.32 -7.01 5.16
CA PRO A 108 -3.48 -7.86 6.32
C PRO A 108 -4.97 -8.07 6.60
N GLN A 109 -5.34 -9.30 6.96
CA GLN A 109 -6.74 -9.63 7.29
C GLN A 109 -7.21 -8.90 8.55
N ASN A 110 -6.34 -8.82 9.54
CA ASN A 110 -6.61 -8.18 10.82
C ASN A 110 -5.61 -7.07 11.08
N VAL A 111 -6.12 -5.91 11.47
CA VAL A 111 -5.32 -4.77 11.91
C VAL A 111 -5.64 -4.54 13.38
N SER A 112 -4.66 -4.80 14.25
CA SER A 112 -4.81 -4.67 15.71
C SER A 112 -4.16 -3.41 16.27
N SER A 113 -3.55 -2.60 15.42
CA SER A 113 -2.79 -1.41 15.82
C SER A 113 -3.07 -0.21 14.91
N GLY A 114 -2.57 0.95 15.31
CA GLY A 114 -2.70 2.19 14.54
C GLY A 114 -2.01 2.18 13.17
N THR A 115 -1.20 1.17 12.88
CA THR A 115 -0.50 1.04 11.60
C THR A 115 -0.51 -0.40 11.10
N TYR A 116 -0.31 -0.57 9.79
CA TYR A 116 -0.20 -1.87 9.13
C TYR A 116 0.76 -1.81 7.95
N SER A 117 1.30 -2.97 7.57
CA SER A 117 2.10 -3.15 6.36
C SER A 117 1.31 -3.92 5.31
N ILE A 118 1.59 -3.65 4.05
CA ILE A 118 1.09 -4.44 2.92
C ILE A 118 2.12 -5.51 2.62
N THR A 119 1.68 -6.72 2.38
CA THR A 119 2.56 -7.82 1.99
C THR A 119 2.59 -7.91 0.47
N THR A 120 3.78 -8.05 -0.10
CA THR A 120 3.96 -8.31 -1.53
C THR A 120 4.18 -9.81 -1.72
N LYS A 121 3.32 -10.46 -2.52
CA LYS A 121 3.42 -11.89 -2.85
C LYS A 121 3.77 -12.06 -4.32
N GLY A 122 4.82 -12.80 -4.58
CA GLY A 122 5.39 -12.88 -5.93
C GLY A 122 6.22 -11.65 -6.28
N GLY A 123 6.57 -11.53 -7.57
CA GLY A 123 7.39 -10.43 -8.05
C GLY A 123 8.87 -10.55 -7.67
N LYS A 124 9.59 -9.48 -7.89
CA LYS A 124 11.01 -9.40 -7.55
C LYS A 124 11.32 -8.15 -6.74
N LYS A 125 12.41 -8.17 -6.00
CA LYS A 125 12.96 -6.97 -5.38
C LYS A 125 13.71 -6.16 -6.43
N GLU A 126 13.35 -4.90 -6.58
CA GLU A 126 14.07 -3.96 -7.42
C GLU A 126 15.11 -3.21 -6.58
N LYS A 127 16.25 -2.89 -7.21
CA LYS A 127 17.21 -1.97 -6.60
C LYS A 127 16.67 -0.55 -6.76
N GLY A 128 16.61 0.19 -5.68
CA GLY A 128 16.08 1.56 -5.71
C GLY A 128 16.41 2.34 -4.46
N VAL A 129 16.28 3.65 -4.55
CA VAL A 129 16.42 4.58 -3.44
C VAL A 129 15.10 5.30 -3.25
N TYR A 130 14.58 5.27 -2.03
CA TYR A 130 13.41 6.04 -1.65
C TYR A 130 13.85 7.33 -0.95
N ILE A 131 13.51 8.47 -1.54
CA ILE A 131 13.80 9.78 -0.97
C ILE A 131 12.47 10.38 -0.50
N SER A 132 12.28 10.47 0.82
CA SER A 132 11.08 11.07 1.39
C SER A 132 11.07 12.59 1.21
N SER A 133 9.88 13.20 1.20
CA SER A 133 9.73 14.66 1.19
C SER A 133 10.24 15.32 2.47
N HIS A 134 10.23 14.60 3.58
CA HIS A 134 10.83 15.04 4.82
C HIS A 134 12.34 14.78 4.78
N ARG A 135 13.08 15.72 4.27
CA ARG A 135 14.55 15.72 4.42
C ARG A 135 14.86 16.02 5.86
N PRO A 136 15.49 15.10 6.62
CA PRO A 136 16.03 15.49 7.92
C PRO A 136 17.03 16.63 7.67
N SER A 137 16.92 17.69 8.44
CA SER A 137 17.82 18.86 8.38
C SER A 137 19.25 18.55 8.84
N PHE A 138 19.64 17.29 8.90
CA PHE A 138 20.98 16.87 9.27
C PHE A 138 21.88 16.86 8.03
N PRO A 139 22.96 17.65 8.03
CA PRO A 139 23.94 17.59 6.97
C PRO A 139 24.56 16.19 6.93
N TYR A 140 24.53 15.56 5.78
CA TYR A 140 25.34 14.39 5.42
C TYR A 140 25.12 13.10 6.25
N ARG A 141 23.96 12.46 6.13
CA ARG A 141 23.95 11.00 6.27
C ARG A 141 24.13 10.38 4.89
N ALA A 142 25.18 9.57 4.77
CA ALA A 142 25.44 8.81 3.57
C ALA A 142 24.18 8.05 3.14
N VAL A 143 23.80 8.19 1.88
CA VAL A 143 22.75 7.37 1.27
C VAL A 143 23.27 5.93 1.28
N LYS A 144 22.67 5.09 2.11
CA LYS A 144 22.99 3.67 2.09
C LYS A 144 22.33 3.06 0.85
N ILE A 145 23.11 2.80 -0.16
CA ILE A 145 22.71 2.01 -1.33
C ILE A 145 22.64 0.57 -0.84
N LEU A 146 21.46 0.00 -0.80
CA LEU A 146 21.24 -1.42 -0.48
C LEU A 146 21.33 -2.27 -1.74
#